data_87bbaf8e03bfc169ff34c65e540c876c
#
_entry.id   87bbaf8e03bfc169ff34c65e540c876c
#
_cell.length_a   1.000
_cell.length_b   1.000
_cell.length_c   1.000
_cell.angle_alpha   90.00
_cell.angle_beta   90.00
_cell.angle_gamma   90.00
#
_symmetry.space_group_name_H-M   'P 1'
#
loop_
_entity.id
_entity.type
_entity.pdbx_description
1 polymer ?
#
loop_
_entity_poly.entity_id
_entity_poly.type
_entity_poly.pdbx_seq_one_letter_code
_entity_poly.pdbx_strand_id
1 'polypeptide(L)'
;MIGDMNDQAPAKRATGTIAADAHPALPSASMSYILARPDAYDVIREDDKFAAWADRVGGVDGVCLRGSWLHGLNRADSDCDLLVVGASVDDKVRAVNIHEGGVDALCVTAGRFARLLAQADQVCVEARAYNGVLWRDGAVGRALVESVRVPLPLLVAHYRGQAARDRAALASGRGELGRLVKLARNVVRQEECADSLASRGVLPVVSWGRVLDGVRALVDAGAVGADVLAGVEGMAGASQ
;
A
#
# COMPACT_ATOMS: atom_id res chain seq x y z
N MET A 1 44.00 -28.89 -39.61
CA MET A 1 44.31 -28.20 -38.34
C MET A 1 43.00 -27.58 -37.85
N ILE A 2 42.35 -28.27 -36.93
CA ILE A 2 41.04 -27.90 -36.39
C ILE A 2 41.30 -27.42 -35.00
N GLY A 3 40.97 -26.15 -34.74
CA GLY A 3 41.19 -25.48 -33.45
C GLY A 3 40.14 -25.89 -32.43
N ASP A 4 40.60 -26.12 -31.21
CA ASP A 4 39.85 -26.50 -30.03
C ASP A 4 38.80 -25.45 -29.63
N MET A 5 37.58 -25.90 -29.52
CA MET A 5 36.48 -25.13 -28.86
C MET A 5 36.63 -25.21 -27.35
N ASN A 6 36.80 -24.06 -26.78
CA ASN A 6 36.96 -23.80 -25.36
C ASN A 6 35.60 -24.03 -24.63
N ASP A 7 35.53 -25.13 -23.94
CA ASP A 7 34.37 -25.56 -23.11
C ASP A 7 34.43 -24.85 -21.75
N GLN A 8 33.83 -23.66 -21.64
CA GLN A 8 33.66 -22.98 -20.37
C GLN A 8 32.40 -23.47 -19.67
N ALA A 9 32.58 -24.32 -18.68
CA ALA A 9 31.54 -24.75 -17.76
C ALA A 9 30.89 -23.55 -17.01
N PRO A 10 29.56 -23.53 -16.85
CA PRO A 10 28.88 -22.45 -16.15
C PRO A 10 29.21 -22.47 -14.66
N ALA A 11 29.65 -21.32 -14.16
CA ALA A 11 29.92 -21.09 -12.75
C ALA A 11 28.69 -21.46 -11.89
N LYS A 12 28.87 -22.39 -10.96
CA LYS A 12 27.90 -22.75 -9.94
C LYS A 12 27.58 -21.51 -9.09
N ARG A 13 26.38 -20.97 -9.22
CA ARG A 13 25.84 -20.02 -8.27
C ARG A 13 25.75 -20.67 -6.91
N ALA A 14 26.54 -20.16 -5.98
CA ALA A 14 26.43 -20.52 -4.56
C ALA A 14 25.04 -20.09 -4.08
N THR A 15 24.17 -21.06 -3.85
CA THR A 15 22.92 -20.87 -3.10
C THR A 15 23.31 -20.72 -1.62
N GLY A 16 23.66 -19.50 -1.24
CA GLY A 16 23.77 -19.14 0.16
C GLY A 16 22.39 -19.27 0.80
N THR A 17 22.22 -20.31 1.60
CA THR A 17 21.08 -20.44 2.51
C THR A 17 21.20 -19.31 3.52
N ILE A 18 20.46 -18.23 3.31
CA ILE A 18 20.31 -17.17 4.31
C ILE A 18 19.56 -17.83 5.47
N ALA A 19 20.25 -17.99 6.59
CA ALA A 19 19.65 -18.43 7.84
C ALA A 19 18.42 -17.55 8.09
N ALA A 20 17.28 -18.19 8.32
CA ALA A 20 16.04 -17.51 8.64
C ALA A 20 16.13 -16.96 10.06
N ASP A 21 16.82 -15.84 10.22
CA ASP A 21 16.73 -15.06 11.45
C ASP A 21 15.26 -14.73 11.68
N ALA A 22 14.76 -15.07 12.87
CA ALA A 22 13.39 -14.89 13.27
C ALA A 22 13.05 -13.39 13.32
N HIS A 23 12.69 -12.80 12.15
CA HIS A 23 12.14 -11.46 12.11
C HIS A 23 10.78 -11.45 12.81
N PRO A 24 10.51 -10.48 13.69
CA PRO A 24 9.22 -10.36 14.31
C PRO A 24 8.16 -10.25 13.20
N ALA A 25 7.16 -11.12 13.23
CA ALA A 25 6.00 -10.99 12.37
C ALA A 25 5.33 -9.65 12.69
N LEU A 26 4.94 -8.89 11.66
CA LEU A 26 4.03 -7.77 11.89
C LEU A 26 2.84 -8.32 12.68
N PRO A 27 2.45 -7.69 13.80
CA PRO A 27 1.29 -8.13 14.53
C PRO A 27 0.11 -8.19 13.56
N SER A 28 -0.66 -9.27 13.61
CA SER A 28 -1.97 -9.29 12.97
C SER A 28 -2.69 -8.04 13.47
N ALA A 29 -3.16 -7.20 12.56
CA ALA A 29 -3.80 -5.95 12.93
C ALA A 29 -4.81 -6.23 14.03
N SER A 30 -4.53 -5.76 15.23
CA SER A 30 -5.50 -5.88 16.31
C SER A 30 -6.71 -5.04 15.92
N MET A 31 -7.91 -5.50 16.21
CA MET A 31 -9.17 -4.82 15.92
C MET A 31 -9.22 -3.34 16.37
N SER A 32 -8.29 -2.92 17.22
CA SER A 32 -8.17 -1.53 17.68
C SER A 32 -7.87 -0.51 16.58
N TYR A 33 -7.32 -0.91 15.43
CA TYR A 33 -7.12 0.00 14.29
C TYR A 33 -8.37 0.17 13.41
N ILE A 34 -9.27 -0.81 13.42
CA ILE A 34 -10.57 -0.73 12.74
C ILE A 34 -11.45 0.35 13.40
N LEU A 35 -11.27 0.59 14.69
CA LEU A 35 -12.03 1.59 15.45
C LEU A 35 -11.68 3.04 15.10
N ALA A 36 -10.59 3.30 14.39
CA ALA A 36 -10.24 4.67 14.03
C ALA A 36 -11.16 5.23 12.91
N ARG A 37 -11.77 4.37 12.07
CA ARG A 37 -12.77 4.76 11.06
C ARG A 37 -13.75 3.60 10.75
N PRO A 38 -14.70 3.31 11.61
CA PRO A 38 -15.76 2.32 11.34
C PRO A 38 -16.57 2.68 10.10
N ASP A 39 -16.79 3.97 9.85
CA ASP A 39 -17.49 4.57 8.72
C ASP A 39 -16.89 4.22 7.34
N ALA A 40 -15.59 4.02 7.22
CA ALA A 40 -14.97 3.70 5.94
C ALA A 40 -15.40 2.31 5.41
N TYR A 41 -15.64 1.34 6.30
CA TYR A 41 -16.21 0.04 5.91
C TYR A 41 -17.73 0.04 5.82
N ASP A 42 -18.41 0.94 6.53
CA ASP A 42 -19.86 1.08 6.43
C ASP A 42 -20.26 1.56 5.03
N VAL A 43 -19.48 2.47 4.43
CA VAL A 43 -19.64 2.85 3.02
C VAL A 43 -19.58 1.63 2.09
N ILE A 44 -18.70 0.66 2.36
CA ILE A 44 -18.60 -0.57 1.54
C ILE A 44 -19.72 -1.57 1.89
N ARG A 45 -20.16 -1.62 3.14
CA ARG A 45 -21.20 -2.54 3.60
C ARG A 45 -22.61 -2.09 3.24
N GLU A 46 -22.84 -0.78 3.29
CA GLU A 46 -24.17 -0.18 3.10
C GLU A 46 -24.40 0.26 1.66
N ASP A 47 -23.35 0.33 0.82
CA ASP A 47 -23.50 0.69 -0.57
C ASP A 47 -24.00 -0.48 -1.40
N ASP A 48 -25.28 -0.46 -1.74
CA ASP A 48 -25.91 -1.41 -2.66
C ASP A 48 -25.17 -1.52 -4.00
N LYS A 49 -24.49 -0.45 -4.41
CA LYS A 49 -23.67 -0.42 -5.62
C LYS A 49 -22.42 -1.30 -5.48
N PHE A 50 -21.81 -1.32 -4.31
CA PHE A 50 -20.66 -2.20 -4.06
C PHE A 50 -21.09 -3.67 -4.06
N ALA A 51 -22.22 -4.01 -3.42
CA ALA A 51 -22.75 -5.36 -3.44
C ALA A 51 -23.07 -5.81 -4.87
N ALA A 52 -23.78 -4.98 -5.65
CA ALA A 52 -24.10 -5.24 -7.05
C ALA A 52 -22.83 -5.34 -7.92
N TRP A 53 -21.79 -4.52 -7.65
CA TRP A 53 -20.50 -4.60 -8.30
C TRP A 53 -19.78 -5.92 -7.96
N ALA A 54 -19.71 -6.29 -6.69
CA ALA A 54 -19.08 -7.52 -6.22
C ALA A 54 -19.77 -8.78 -6.81
N ASP A 55 -21.08 -8.74 -6.94
CA ASP A 55 -21.86 -9.83 -7.54
C ASP A 55 -21.61 -9.94 -9.05
N ARG A 56 -21.46 -8.81 -9.77
CA ARG A 56 -21.11 -8.81 -11.20
C ARG A 56 -19.70 -9.30 -11.48
N VAL A 57 -18.74 -8.89 -10.66
CA VAL A 57 -17.32 -9.31 -10.78
C VAL A 57 -17.20 -10.80 -10.48
N GLY A 58 -18.06 -11.33 -9.62
CA GLY A 58 -18.11 -12.72 -9.20
C GLY A 58 -16.89 -13.14 -8.37
N GLY A 59 -17.08 -14.14 -7.52
CA GLY A 59 -15.97 -14.77 -6.78
C GLY A 59 -15.13 -13.80 -5.92
N VAL A 60 -15.74 -12.78 -5.33
CA VAL A 60 -15.08 -11.89 -4.37
C VAL A 60 -14.98 -12.59 -3.03
N ASP A 61 -13.77 -13.03 -2.67
CA ASP A 61 -13.50 -13.72 -1.40
C ASP A 61 -13.20 -12.71 -0.27
N GLY A 62 -12.54 -11.60 -0.58
CA GLY A 62 -12.19 -10.59 0.41
C GLY A 62 -11.99 -9.20 -0.18
N VAL A 63 -12.13 -8.18 0.66
CA VAL A 63 -11.97 -6.78 0.29
C VAL A 63 -11.16 -6.04 1.35
N CYS A 64 -10.27 -5.16 0.89
CA CYS A 64 -9.54 -4.22 1.74
C CYS A 64 -9.64 -2.81 1.17
N LEU A 65 -9.67 -1.81 2.04
CA LEU A 65 -9.41 -0.43 1.64
C LEU A 65 -7.94 -0.24 1.29
N ARG A 66 -7.66 0.66 0.36
CA ARG A 66 -6.31 1.14 0.04
C ARG A 66 -6.31 2.66 -0.19
N GLY A 67 -5.13 3.21 -0.47
CA GLY A 67 -5.00 4.61 -0.86
C GLY A 67 -5.39 5.61 0.23
N SER A 68 -5.98 6.73 -0.18
CA SER A 68 -6.32 7.83 0.70
C SER A 68 -7.38 7.47 1.75
N TRP A 69 -8.32 6.61 1.41
CA TRP A 69 -9.34 6.11 2.32
C TRP A 69 -8.76 5.32 3.48
N LEU A 70 -7.76 4.47 3.19
CA LEU A 70 -7.08 3.68 4.19
C LEU A 70 -6.41 4.55 5.26
N HIS A 71 -5.86 5.68 4.84
CA HIS A 71 -5.09 6.59 5.70
C HIS A 71 -5.94 7.75 6.28
N GLY A 72 -7.23 7.82 5.93
CA GLY A 72 -8.06 8.95 6.32
C GLY A 72 -7.65 10.27 5.70
N LEU A 73 -7.03 10.21 4.54
CA LEU A 73 -6.58 11.36 3.74
C LEU A 73 -7.45 11.56 2.49
N ASN A 74 -8.62 10.92 2.44
CA ASN A 74 -9.58 11.06 1.38
C ASN A 74 -10.32 12.39 1.46
N ARG A 75 -10.77 12.86 0.31
CA ARG A 75 -11.65 14.02 0.15
C ARG A 75 -13.06 13.53 -0.20
N ALA A 76 -14.04 14.43 -0.15
CA ALA A 76 -15.42 14.12 -0.53
C ALA A 76 -15.55 13.66 -2.00
N ASP A 77 -14.62 14.10 -2.85
CA ASP A 77 -14.54 13.76 -4.27
C ASP A 77 -13.54 12.63 -4.58
N SER A 78 -12.96 12.00 -3.56
CA SER A 78 -12.00 10.90 -3.75
C SER A 78 -12.71 9.62 -4.13
N ASP A 79 -12.21 8.94 -5.18
CA ASP A 79 -12.60 7.57 -5.49
C ASP A 79 -12.32 6.64 -4.32
N CYS A 80 -13.20 5.65 -4.13
CA CYS A 80 -12.96 4.60 -3.13
C CYS A 80 -11.99 3.57 -3.68
N ASP A 81 -10.75 3.63 -3.22
CA ASP A 81 -9.69 2.69 -3.61
C ASP A 81 -9.85 1.35 -2.87
N LEU A 82 -10.05 0.26 -3.59
CA LEU A 82 -10.19 -1.09 -3.05
C LEU A 82 -9.08 -2.03 -3.54
N LEU A 83 -8.68 -2.94 -2.68
CA LEU A 83 -7.99 -4.17 -3.06
C LEU A 83 -8.97 -5.32 -2.87
N VAL A 84 -9.27 -6.01 -3.96
CA VAL A 84 -10.24 -7.11 -3.99
C VAL A 84 -9.50 -8.42 -4.18
N VAL A 85 -9.74 -9.36 -3.29
CA VAL A 85 -9.20 -10.72 -3.38
C VAL A 85 -10.32 -11.63 -3.88
N GLY A 86 -10.10 -12.30 -5.01
CA GLY A 86 -11.16 -13.12 -5.61
C GLY A 86 -10.65 -14.29 -6.42
N ALA A 87 -11.53 -15.29 -6.56
CA ALA A 87 -11.26 -16.51 -7.30
C ALA A 87 -11.45 -16.37 -8.82
N SER A 88 -12.20 -15.35 -9.27
CA SER A 88 -12.52 -15.14 -10.68
C SER A 88 -11.40 -14.45 -11.48
N VAL A 89 -10.36 -13.98 -10.81
CA VAL A 89 -9.19 -13.39 -11.47
C VAL A 89 -8.22 -14.52 -11.84
N ASP A 90 -7.91 -14.67 -13.13
CA ASP A 90 -6.91 -15.65 -13.57
C ASP A 90 -5.52 -15.28 -12.98
N ASP A 91 -4.86 -16.24 -12.35
CA ASP A 91 -3.51 -16.07 -11.78
C ASP A 91 -2.46 -15.63 -12.82
N LYS A 92 -2.73 -15.86 -14.12
CA LYS A 92 -1.90 -15.37 -15.22
C LYS A 92 -2.07 -13.87 -15.47
N VAL A 93 -3.19 -13.30 -15.08
CA VAL A 93 -3.44 -11.87 -15.15
C VAL A 93 -2.82 -11.23 -13.91
N ARG A 94 -1.90 -10.29 -14.10
CA ARG A 94 -1.15 -9.67 -12.99
C ARG A 94 -2.05 -8.95 -11.98
N ALA A 95 -3.04 -8.24 -12.47
CA ALA A 95 -4.09 -7.58 -11.72
C ALA A 95 -5.12 -7.02 -12.72
N VAL A 96 -6.36 -6.91 -12.31
CA VAL A 96 -7.41 -6.21 -13.08
C VAL A 96 -7.79 -4.97 -12.30
N ASN A 97 -7.66 -3.78 -12.94
CA ASN A 97 -8.21 -2.55 -12.41
C ASN A 97 -9.63 -2.37 -12.96
N ILE A 98 -10.55 -2.13 -12.06
CA ILE A 98 -11.94 -1.83 -12.40
C ILE A 98 -12.25 -0.43 -11.88
N HIS A 99 -12.65 0.45 -12.79
CA HIS A 99 -12.99 1.84 -12.52
C HIS A 99 -14.47 2.02 -12.83
N GLU A 100 -15.30 2.09 -11.84
CA GLU A 100 -16.75 2.23 -12.04
C GLU A 100 -17.40 2.92 -10.83
N GLY A 101 -18.20 3.94 -11.10
CA GLY A 101 -19.07 4.55 -10.10
C GLY A 101 -18.36 5.17 -8.88
N GLY A 102 -17.13 5.69 -9.04
CA GLY A 102 -16.34 6.22 -7.93
C GLY A 102 -15.57 5.16 -7.13
N VAL A 103 -15.52 3.93 -7.63
CA VAL A 103 -14.70 2.84 -7.07
C VAL A 103 -13.53 2.55 -8.00
N ASP A 104 -12.31 2.54 -7.45
CA ASP A 104 -11.10 2.05 -8.10
C ASP A 104 -10.65 0.74 -7.44
N ALA A 105 -10.96 -0.38 -8.06
CA ALA A 105 -10.69 -1.69 -7.51
C ALA A 105 -9.52 -2.38 -8.21
N LEU A 106 -8.50 -2.74 -7.44
CA LEU A 106 -7.42 -3.62 -7.85
C LEU A 106 -7.78 -5.05 -7.48
N CYS A 107 -8.13 -5.88 -8.46
CA CYS A 107 -8.52 -7.27 -8.24
C CYS A 107 -7.31 -8.21 -8.38
N VAL A 108 -7.10 -9.05 -7.40
CA VAL A 108 -6.01 -10.05 -7.37
C VAL A 108 -6.52 -11.39 -6.83
N THR A 109 -5.89 -12.50 -7.20
CA THR A 109 -6.15 -13.79 -6.54
C THR A 109 -5.54 -13.83 -5.14
N ALA A 110 -6.02 -14.71 -4.27
CA ALA A 110 -5.42 -14.94 -2.95
C ALA A 110 -3.94 -15.34 -3.06
N GLY A 111 -3.60 -16.20 -4.04
CA GLY A 111 -2.21 -16.58 -4.32
C GLY A 111 -1.35 -15.40 -4.76
N ARG A 112 -1.88 -14.51 -5.58
CA ARG A 112 -1.18 -13.28 -5.98
C ARG A 112 -1.01 -12.33 -4.80
N PHE A 113 -2.05 -12.14 -3.99
CA PHE A 113 -1.98 -11.30 -2.81
C PHE A 113 -0.91 -11.82 -1.83
N ALA A 114 -0.91 -13.13 -1.55
CA ALA A 114 0.11 -13.77 -0.71
C ALA A 114 1.54 -13.54 -1.26
N ARG A 115 1.75 -13.68 -2.57
CA ARG A 115 3.05 -13.38 -3.20
C ARG A 115 3.46 -11.92 -3.05
N LEU A 116 2.53 -10.98 -3.23
CA LEU A 116 2.80 -9.54 -3.06
C LEU A 116 3.17 -9.21 -1.61
N LEU A 117 2.48 -9.81 -0.62
CA LEU A 117 2.85 -9.69 0.79
C LEU A 117 4.27 -10.22 1.06
N ALA A 118 4.62 -11.40 0.51
CA ALA A 118 5.96 -11.98 0.65
C ALA A 118 7.05 -11.13 -0.05
N GLN A 119 6.68 -10.33 -1.04
CA GLN A 119 7.54 -9.35 -1.71
C GLN A 119 7.55 -7.98 -1.02
N ALA A 120 6.91 -7.86 0.14
CA ALA A 120 6.74 -6.60 0.86
C ALA A 120 6.12 -5.47 0.00
N ASP A 121 5.15 -5.81 -0.84
CA ASP A 121 4.38 -4.82 -1.59
C ASP A 121 3.63 -3.91 -0.61
N GLN A 122 3.89 -2.61 -0.68
CA GLN A 122 3.38 -1.63 0.30
C GLN A 122 1.86 -1.61 0.34
N VAL A 123 1.19 -1.60 -0.82
CA VAL A 123 -0.27 -1.53 -0.91
C VAL A 123 -0.91 -2.75 -0.24
N CYS A 124 -0.39 -3.94 -0.52
CA CYS A 124 -0.89 -5.18 0.06
C CYS A 124 -0.61 -5.27 1.56
N VAL A 125 0.57 -4.83 1.99
CA VAL A 125 0.94 -4.83 3.42
C VAL A 125 0.09 -3.84 4.19
N GLU A 126 -0.07 -2.62 3.70
CA GLU A 126 -0.91 -1.59 4.33
C GLU A 126 -2.37 -2.05 4.41
N ALA A 127 -2.93 -2.56 3.31
CA ALA A 127 -4.30 -3.06 3.28
C ALA A 127 -4.54 -4.14 4.34
N ARG A 128 -3.61 -5.09 4.50
CA ARG A 128 -3.69 -6.13 5.53
C ARG A 128 -3.47 -5.58 6.94
N ALA A 129 -2.51 -4.68 7.12
CA ALA A 129 -2.07 -4.24 8.45
C ALA A 129 -3.04 -3.24 9.10
N TYR A 130 -3.62 -2.30 8.34
CA TYR A 130 -4.46 -1.25 8.89
C TYR A 130 -5.90 -1.67 9.15
N ASN A 131 -6.52 -2.36 8.18
CA ASN A 131 -7.95 -2.69 8.27
C ASN A 131 -8.21 -4.19 8.28
N GLY A 132 -7.18 -5.00 8.00
CA GLY A 132 -7.39 -6.40 7.70
C GLY A 132 -8.16 -6.60 6.38
N VAL A 133 -8.38 -7.85 6.04
CA VAL A 133 -9.22 -8.23 4.90
C VAL A 133 -10.61 -8.51 5.42
N LEU A 134 -11.61 -7.84 4.89
CA LEU A 134 -13.00 -8.20 5.12
C LEU A 134 -13.31 -9.43 4.25
N TRP A 135 -13.23 -10.61 4.85
CA TRP A 135 -13.51 -11.87 4.18
C TRP A 135 -15.03 -12.12 4.11
N ARG A 136 -15.52 -12.40 2.92
CA ARG A 136 -16.90 -12.86 2.68
C ARG A 136 -16.95 -14.40 2.65
N ASP A 137 -15.98 -14.98 1.92
CA ASP A 137 -15.84 -16.42 1.70
C ASP A 137 -14.36 -16.79 1.61
N GLY A 138 -14.01 -17.96 1.12
CA GLY A 138 -12.61 -18.27 0.75
C GLY A 138 -11.71 -18.65 1.93
N ALA A 139 -12.13 -19.58 2.79
CA ALA A 139 -11.34 -20.02 3.95
C ALA A 139 -9.88 -20.40 3.59
N VAL A 140 -9.66 -21.03 2.43
CA VAL A 140 -8.33 -21.42 1.95
C VAL A 140 -7.50 -20.18 1.58
N GLY A 141 -8.10 -19.25 0.85
CA GLY A 141 -7.45 -17.99 0.48
C GLY A 141 -7.10 -17.15 1.71
N ARG A 142 -8.00 -17.10 2.67
CA ARG A 142 -7.79 -16.44 3.97
C ARG A 142 -6.60 -17.05 4.70
N ALA A 143 -6.57 -18.36 4.90
CA ALA A 143 -5.49 -19.07 5.59
C ALA A 143 -4.14 -18.83 4.89
N LEU A 144 -4.12 -18.83 3.54
CA LEU A 144 -2.93 -18.55 2.75
C LEU A 144 -2.42 -17.13 3.02
N VAL A 145 -3.28 -16.12 2.93
CA VAL A 145 -2.90 -14.71 3.11
C VAL A 145 -2.46 -14.43 4.56
N GLU A 146 -3.15 -15.00 5.54
CA GLU A 146 -2.83 -14.82 6.96
C GLU A 146 -1.51 -15.49 7.36
N SER A 147 -1.13 -16.58 6.69
CA SER A 147 0.13 -17.30 6.97
C SER A 147 1.38 -16.57 6.48
N VAL A 148 1.24 -15.59 5.60
CA VAL A 148 2.41 -14.90 5.00
C VAL A 148 3.12 -14.00 6.01
N ARG A 149 4.42 -14.22 6.16
CA ARG A 149 5.31 -13.31 6.87
C ARG A 149 5.88 -12.28 5.91
N VAL A 150 5.73 -11.02 6.26
CA VAL A 150 6.28 -9.90 5.49
C VAL A 150 7.75 -9.69 5.89
N PRO A 151 8.70 -9.67 4.94
CA PRO A 151 10.09 -9.42 5.25
C PRO A 151 10.30 -7.94 5.62
N LEU A 152 10.40 -7.65 6.91
CA LEU A 152 10.45 -6.30 7.45
C LEU A 152 11.59 -5.43 6.89
N PRO A 153 12.85 -5.92 6.76
CA PRO A 153 13.90 -5.11 6.16
C PRO A 153 13.61 -4.70 4.72
N LEU A 154 13.00 -5.59 3.94
CA LEU A 154 12.61 -5.31 2.56
C LEU A 154 11.49 -4.26 2.50
N LEU A 155 10.52 -4.35 3.41
CA LEU A 155 9.43 -3.38 3.51
C LEU A 155 9.96 -1.98 3.86
N VAL A 156 10.87 -1.87 4.84
CA VAL A 156 11.55 -0.61 5.19
C VAL A 156 12.30 -0.04 3.98
N ALA A 157 13.04 -0.88 3.25
CA ALA A 157 13.76 -0.46 2.06
C ALA A 157 12.81 0.06 0.96
N HIS A 158 11.65 -0.57 0.77
CA HIS A 158 10.63 -0.12 -0.18
C HIS A 158 10.07 1.26 0.20
N TYR A 159 9.71 1.49 1.47
CA TYR A 159 9.23 2.79 1.93
C TYR A 159 10.29 3.89 1.74
N ARG A 160 11.52 3.65 2.15
CA ARG A 160 12.62 4.59 1.96
C ARG A 160 12.90 4.89 0.48
N GLY A 161 12.89 3.85 -0.35
CA GLY A 161 13.09 4.00 -1.79
C GLY A 161 11.99 4.81 -2.46
N GLN A 162 10.72 4.62 -2.06
CA GLN A 162 9.61 5.40 -2.59
C GLN A 162 9.65 6.86 -2.07
N ALA A 163 9.91 7.07 -0.78
CA ALA A 163 10.07 8.40 -0.21
C ALA A 163 11.16 9.20 -0.95
N ALA A 164 12.31 8.57 -1.22
CA ALA A 164 13.39 9.21 -1.97
C ALA A 164 12.98 9.60 -3.40
N ARG A 165 12.26 8.73 -4.12
CA ARG A 165 11.74 9.04 -5.47
C ARG A 165 10.74 10.19 -5.44
N ASP A 166 9.78 10.14 -4.52
CA ASP A 166 8.74 11.17 -4.39
C ASP A 166 9.35 12.51 -3.95
N ARG A 167 10.36 12.50 -3.06
CA ARG A 167 11.12 13.69 -2.66
C ARG A 167 11.87 14.30 -3.84
N ALA A 168 12.52 13.49 -4.67
CA ALA A 168 13.22 13.99 -5.86
C ALA A 168 12.25 14.59 -6.88
N ALA A 169 11.09 13.96 -7.08
CA ALA A 169 10.03 14.47 -7.94
C ALA A 169 9.46 15.79 -7.42
N LEU A 170 9.23 15.89 -6.10
CA LEU A 170 8.75 17.10 -5.43
C LEU A 170 9.76 18.25 -5.55
N ALA A 171 11.04 17.99 -5.25
CA ALA A 171 12.12 18.97 -5.33
C ALA A 171 12.30 19.52 -6.76
N SER A 172 11.95 18.74 -7.79
CA SER A 172 11.96 19.23 -9.18
C SER A 172 10.95 20.34 -9.44
N GLY A 173 9.94 20.51 -8.59
CA GLY A 173 8.88 21.52 -8.71
C GLY A 173 8.02 21.39 -9.97
N ARG A 174 8.17 20.30 -10.73
CA ARG A 174 7.46 20.08 -12.00
C ARG A 174 6.13 19.39 -11.78
N GLY A 175 5.05 20.00 -12.26
CA GLY A 175 3.72 19.41 -12.26
C GLY A 175 2.66 20.38 -11.74
N GLU A 176 1.42 19.92 -11.81
CA GLU A 176 0.28 20.64 -11.26
C GLU A 176 0.31 20.64 -9.74
N LEU A 177 -0.25 21.67 -9.12
CA LEU A 177 -0.28 21.84 -7.66
C LEU A 177 -0.84 20.59 -6.94
N GLY A 178 -1.94 20.03 -7.44
CA GLY A 178 -2.54 18.82 -6.86
C GLY A 178 -1.59 17.61 -6.82
N ARG A 179 -0.76 17.45 -7.86
CA ARG A 179 0.28 16.41 -7.89
C ARG A 179 1.39 16.69 -6.87
N LEU A 180 1.84 17.94 -6.78
CA LEU A 180 2.89 18.33 -5.83
C LEU A 180 2.41 18.12 -4.38
N VAL A 181 1.18 18.50 -4.07
CA VAL A 181 0.53 18.23 -2.77
C VAL A 181 0.48 16.73 -2.46
N LYS A 182 0.11 15.90 -3.44
CA LYS A 182 0.08 14.44 -3.28
C LYS A 182 1.48 13.88 -3.00
N LEU A 183 2.50 14.36 -3.72
CA LEU A 183 3.90 13.96 -3.51
C LEU A 183 4.39 14.35 -2.11
N ALA A 184 4.14 15.57 -1.66
CA ALA A 184 4.54 16.05 -0.35
C ALA A 184 3.95 15.17 0.78
N ARG A 185 2.65 14.90 0.71
CA ARG A 185 1.97 14.01 1.66
C ARG A 185 2.54 12.60 1.64
N ASN A 186 2.83 12.06 0.46
CA ASN A 186 3.40 10.72 0.32
C ASN A 186 4.79 10.64 0.91
N VAL A 187 5.65 11.64 0.69
CA VAL A 187 7.01 11.69 1.28
C VAL A 187 6.90 11.56 2.79
N VAL A 188 6.12 12.43 3.44
CA VAL A 188 5.97 12.43 4.90
C VAL A 188 5.46 11.08 5.42
N ARG A 189 4.39 10.56 4.81
CA ARG A 189 3.79 9.29 5.21
C ARG A 189 4.78 8.13 5.08
N GLN A 190 5.52 8.07 3.98
CA GLN A 190 6.44 6.96 3.71
C GLN A 190 7.67 6.99 4.61
N GLU A 191 8.20 8.18 4.92
CA GLU A 191 9.28 8.33 5.88
C GLU A 191 8.83 7.91 7.28
N GLU A 192 7.67 8.34 7.73
CA GLU A 192 7.10 7.93 9.02
C GLU A 192 6.87 6.41 9.09
N CYS A 193 6.36 5.79 8.00
CA CYS A 193 6.22 4.35 7.92
C CYS A 193 7.57 3.64 8.02
N ALA A 194 8.58 4.10 7.28
CA ALA A 194 9.91 3.50 7.30
C ALA A 194 10.55 3.57 8.69
N ASP A 195 10.47 4.71 9.36
CA ASP A 195 11.07 4.92 10.67
C ASP A 195 10.34 4.15 11.77
N SER A 196 9.01 4.09 11.72
CA SER A 196 8.22 3.29 12.63
C SER A 196 8.48 1.79 12.48
N LEU A 197 8.55 1.31 11.25
CA LEU A 197 8.88 -0.09 10.96
C LEU A 197 10.31 -0.44 11.41
N ALA A 198 11.28 0.45 11.15
CA ALA A 198 12.67 0.23 11.54
C ALA A 198 12.88 0.24 13.06
N SER A 199 12.17 1.10 13.78
CA SER A 199 12.35 1.27 15.23
C SER A 199 11.42 0.39 16.08
N ARG A 200 10.20 0.13 15.60
CA ARG A 200 9.13 -0.51 16.38
C ARG A 200 8.56 -1.78 15.73
N GLY A 201 8.87 -2.04 14.45
CA GLY A 201 8.35 -3.18 13.70
C GLY A 201 6.85 -3.07 13.35
N VAL A 202 6.25 -1.88 13.48
CA VAL A 202 4.82 -1.65 13.22
C VAL A 202 4.60 -0.45 12.31
N LEU A 203 3.52 -0.49 11.52
CA LEU A 203 3.09 0.66 10.74
C LEU A 203 2.44 1.71 11.65
N PRO A 204 2.73 3.01 11.48
CA PRO A 204 2.18 4.07 12.29
C PRO A 204 0.77 4.44 11.83
N VAL A 205 -0.05 4.96 12.73
CA VAL A 205 -1.24 5.71 12.34
C VAL A 205 -0.79 7.12 11.94
N VAL A 206 -0.90 7.42 10.64
CA VAL A 206 -0.54 8.74 10.11
C VAL A 206 -1.74 9.67 10.26
N SER A 207 -1.56 10.82 10.89
CA SER A 207 -2.60 11.84 11.05
C SER A 207 -2.34 13.06 10.18
N TRP A 208 -3.41 13.81 9.90
CA TRP A 208 -3.28 15.08 9.16
C TRP A 208 -2.31 16.05 9.84
N GLY A 209 -2.33 16.15 11.16
CA GLY A 209 -1.41 17.03 11.91
C GLY A 209 0.05 16.73 11.58
N ARG A 210 0.45 15.45 11.64
CA ARG A 210 1.81 15.02 11.31
C ARG A 210 2.15 15.26 9.85
N VAL A 211 1.21 15.01 8.93
CA VAL A 211 1.41 15.30 7.51
C VAL A 211 1.66 16.77 7.31
N LEU A 212 0.87 17.64 7.95
CA LEU A 212 1.01 19.09 7.84
C LEU A 212 2.36 19.58 8.39
N ASP A 213 2.76 19.13 9.59
CA ASP A 213 4.04 19.48 10.18
C ASP A 213 5.22 19.03 9.33
N GLY A 214 5.15 17.81 8.79
CA GLY A 214 6.17 17.29 7.89
C GLY A 214 6.25 18.06 6.57
N VAL A 215 5.11 18.47 5.99
CA VAL A 215 5.10 19.29 4.77
C VAL A 215 5.68 20.67 5.05
N ARG A 216 5.41 21.30 6.21
CA ARG A 216 6.06 22.55 6.61
C ARG A 216 7.58 22.38 6.64
N ALA A 217 8.07 21.31 7.27
CA ALA A 217 9.50 21.03 7.31
C ALA A 217 10.12 20.85 5.90
N LEU A 218 9.37 20.23 4.96
CA LEU A 218 9.81 20.13 3.56
C LEU A 218 9.87 21.49 2.87
N VAL A 219 8.87 22.35 3.07
CA VAL A 219 8.85 23.72 2.53
C VAL A 219 10.00 24.56 3.09
N ASP A 220 10.22 24.49 4.41
CA ASP A 220 11.30 25.21 5.08
C ASP A 220 12.68 24.74 4.60
N ALA A 221 12.79 23.45 4.25
CA ALA A 221 14.00 22.89 3.63
C ALA A 221 14.15 23.22 2.13
N GLY A 222 13.23 24.02 1.56
CA GLY A 222 13.26 24.42 0.16
C GLY A 222 12.85 23.34 -0.84
N ALA A 223 12.26 22.25 -0.38
CA ALA A 223 11.84 21.14 -1.26
C ALA A 223 10.59 21.47 -2.09
N VAL A 224 9.74 22.38 -1.60
CA VAL A 224 8.48 22.82 -2.24
C VAL A 224 8.17 24.28 -1.95
N GLY A 225 7.31 24.89 -2.77
CA GLY A 225 6.84 26.27 -2.54
C GLY A 225 5.70 26.39 -1.54
N ALA A 226 5.42 27.62 -1.11
CA ALA A 226 4.35 27.94 -0.17
C ALA A 226 2.95 27.50 -0.64
N ASP A 227 2.70 27.45 -1.95
CA ASP A 227 1.42 27.01 -2.52
C ASP A 227 1.12 25.54 -2.19
N VAL A 228 2.16 24.67 -2.12
CA VAL A 228 1.99 23.27 -1.74
C VAL A 228 1.59 23.15 -0.28
N LEU A 229 2.20 23.96 0.60
CA LEU A 229 1.82 24.01 2.01
C LEU A 229 0.37 24.48 2.16
N ALA A 230 -0.02 25.56 1.52
CA ALA A 230 -1.39 26.07 1.55
C ALA A 230 -2.41 25.04 1.01
N GLY A 231 -2.04 24.30 -0.04
CA GLY A 231 -2.86 23.20 -0.56
C GLY A 231 -3.07 22.07 0.46
N VAL A 232 -2.03 21.69 1.20
CA VAL A 232 -2.15 20.67 2.27
C VAL A 232 -2.99 21.19 3.44
N GLU A 233 -2.81 22.44 3.87
CA GLU A 233 -3.59 23.06 4.95
C GLU A 233 -5.08 23.15 4.60
N GLY A 234 -5.40 23.54 3.37
CA GLY A 234 -6.79 23.58 2.89
C GLY A 234 -7.47 22.21 2.90
N MET A 235 -6.76 21.16 2.56
CA MET A 235 -7.28 19.78 2.62
C MET A 235 -7.48 19.30 4.06
N ALA A 236 -6.55 19.60 4.96
CA ALA A 236 -6.65 19.23 6.37
C ALA A 236 -7.86 19.88 7.03
N GLY A 237 -8.14 21.15 6.73
CA GLY A 237 -9.30 21.89 7.24
C GLY A 237 -10.64 21.35 6.72
N ALA A 238 -10.68 20.84 5.51
CA ALA A 238 -11.90 20.26 4.91
C ALA A 238 -12.24 18.85 5.41
N SER A 239 -11.32 18.19 6.13
CA SER A 239 -11.46 16.81 6.61
C SER A 239 -11.84 16.72 8.10
N GLN A 240 -12.05 17.86 8.76
CA GLN A 240 -12.55 17.99 10.14
C GLN A 240 -14.05 18.27 10.15
#